data_1b428a02cc9f0b891172b465d137f6fb
#
_entry.id   1b428a02cc9f0b891172b465d137f6fb
#
_cell.length_a   1.000
_cell.length_b   1.000
_cell.length_c   1.000
_cell.angle_alpha   90.00
_cell.angle_beta   90.00
_cell.angle_gamma   90.00
#
_symmetry.space_group_name_H-M   'P 1'
#
loop_
_entity.id
_entity.type
_entity.pdbx_description
1 polymer ?
#
loop_
_entity_poly.entity_id
_entity_poly.type
_entity_poly.pdbx_seq_one_letter_code
_entity_poly.pdbx_strand_id
1 'polypeptide(L)'
;MNLPMLVATMGGIGRLKPAPGTWGSLVVLPAALLGSVPALLLGILVTLIGFYAVRQVLRETPDQDPGWIVVDEAAGMLIALAGLSMTASIWGVLIAFGLFRVFDIFKPWPISWADQQDGAFGVMLDDIVAGALAALALILARPLLPGVI
;
A
#
# COMPACT_ATOMS: atom_id res chain seq x y z
N MET A 1 20.48 -12.03 -1.10
CA MET A 1 19.55 -10.89 -0.95
C MET A 1 19.85 -10.26 0.39
N ASN A 2 20.29 -9.00 0.42
CA ASN A 2 20.55 -8.29 1.68
C ASN A 2 19.23 -7.90 2.36
N LEU A 3 19.28 -7.47 3.62
CA LEU A 3 18.07 -7.15 4.40
C LEU A 3 17.20 -6.04 3.76
N PRO A 4 17.78 -4.92 3.27
CA PRO A 4 16.99 -3.91 2.57
C PRO A 4 16.23 -4.46 1.36
N MET A 5 16.87 -5.27 0.54
CA MET A 5 16.25 -5.93 -0.61
C MET A 5 15.13 -6.88 -0.19
N LEU A 6 15.33 -7.62 0.90
CA LEU A 6 14.30 -8.53 1.44
C LEU A 6 13.04 -7.76 1.87
N VAL A 7 13.23 -6.62 2.53
CA VAL A 7 12.13 -5.75 2.95
C VAL A 7 11.45 -5.12 1.73
N ALA A 8 12.20 -4.49 0.83
CA ALA A 8 11.67 -3.80 -0.34
C ALA A 8 10.85 -4.73 -1.25
N THR A 9 11.26 -6.01 -1.35
CA THR A 9 10.54 -7.02 -2.13
C THR A 9 9.49 -7.79 -1.33
N MET A 10 9.23 -7.44 -0.09
CA MET A 10 8.34 -8.19 0.82
C MET A 10 8.67 -9.70 0.82
N GLY A 11 9.95 -10.03 1.12
CA GLY A 11 10.41 -11.42 1.14
C GLY A 11 10.55 -12.08 -0.24
N GLY A 12 10.59 -11.30 -1.32
CA GLY A 12 10.68 -11.79 -2.69
C GLY A 12 9.34 -11.79 -3.45
N ILE A 13 8.24 -11.39 -2.82
CA ILE A 13 6.91 -11.27 -3.46
C ILE A 13 6.97 -10.32 -4.66
N GLY A 14 7.73 -9.22 -4.56
CA GLY A 14 7.94 -8.29 -5.67
C GLY A 14 8.60 -8.88 -6.92
N ARG A 15 9.05 -10.13 -6.88
CA ARG A 15 9.58 -10.85 -8.05
C ARG A 15 8.55 -11.72 -8.76
N LEU A 16 7.34 -11.82 -8.20
CA LEU A 16 6.24 -12.57 -8.82
C LEU A 16 5.69 -11.82 -10.03
N LYS A 17 5.50 -12.53 -11.13
CA LYS A 17 4.89 -12.03 -12.36
C LYS A 17 3.57 -12.74 -12.61
N PRO A 18 2.61 -12.07 -13.28
CA PRO A 18 2.56 -10.66 -13.65
C PRO A 18 2.21 -9.76 -12.44
N ALA A 19 2.39 -8.45 -12.59
CA ALA A 19 1.94 -7.42 -11.66
C ALA A 19 2.44 -7.58 -10.21
N PRO A 20 3.74 -7.37 -9.94
CA PRO A 20 4.34 -7.50 -8.61
C PRO A 20 3.60 -6.69 -7.52
N GLY A 21 3.23 -5.44 -7.79
CA GLY A 21 2.51 -4.57 -6.88
C GLY A 21 1.14 -5.12 -6.46
N THR A 22 0.44 -5.82 -7.38
CA THR A 22 -0.80 -6.52 -7.04
C THR A 22 -0.55 -7.59 -5.97
N TRP A 23 0.53 -8.36 -6.10
CA TRP A 23 0.92 -9.37 -5.10
C TRP A 23 1.34 -8.71 -3.78
N GLY A 24 2.07 -7.58 -3.83
CA GLY A 24 2.43 -6.79 -2.66
C GLY A 24 1.21 -6.31 -1.88
N SER A 25 0.18 -5.83 -2.59
CA SER A 25 -1.08 -5.42 -1.97
C SER A 25 -1.89 -6.61 -1.43
N LEU A 26 -1.95 -7.73 -2.17
CA LEU A 26 -2.74 -8.91 -1.78
C LEU A 26 -2.24 -9.57 -0.50
N VAL A 27 -0.92 -9.65 -0.32
CA VAL A 27 -0.31 -10.37 0.81
C VAL A 27 -0.67 -9.77 2.17
N VAL A 28 -1.02 -8.49 2.21
CA VAL A 28 -1.37 -7.79 3.46
C VAL A 28 -2.87 -7.75 3.74
N LEU A 29 -3.73 -8.22 2.84
CA LEU A 29 -5.19 -8.23 3.05
C LEU A 29 -5.63 -8.94 4.33
N PRO A 30 -4.98 -10.04 4.79
CA PRO A 30 -5.35 -10.67 6.06
C PRO A 30 -5.25 -9.73 7.28
N ALA A 31 -4.50 -8.63 7.19
CA ALA A 31 -4.44 -7.62 8.24
C ALA A 31 -5.81 -6.96 8.53
N ALA A 32 -6.76 -7.02 7.60
CA ALA A 32 -8.14 -6.59 7.83
C ALA A 32 -8.79 -7.32 9.02
N LEU A 33 -8.41 -8.58 9.29
CA LEU A 33 -8.91 -9.36 10.42
C LEU A 33 -8.48 -8.81 11.78
N LEU A 34 -7.44 -7.98 11.82
CA LEU A 34 -6.95 -7.35 13.04
C LEU A 34 -7.76 -6.10 13.41
N GLY A 35 -8.54 -5.56 12.47
CA GLY A 35 -9.29 -4.33 12.59
C GLY A 35 -8.53 -3.08 12.13
N SER A 36 -9.25 -1.96 12.08
CA SER A 36 -8.76 -0.71 11.47
C SER A 36 -7.54 -0.11 12.16
N VAL A 37 -7.51 -0.08 13.49
CA VAL A 37 -6.39 0.52 14.25
C VAL A 37 -5.10 -0.30 14.11
N PRO A 38 -5.08 -1.62 14.33
CA PRO A 38 -3.89 -2.43 14.04
C PRO A 38 -3.44 -2.37 12.59
N ALA A 39 -4.35 -2.35 11.61
CA ALA A 39 -4.01 -2.20 10.20
C ALA A 39 -3.28 -0.88 9.95
N LEU A 40 -3.77 0.24 10.53
CA LEU A 40 -3.10 1.54 10.43
C LEU A 40 -1.70 1.52 11.06
N LEU A 41 -1.58 0.97 12.26
CA LEU A 41 -0.29 0.90 12.95
C LEU A 41 0.73 0.06 12.18
N LEU A 42 0.29 -1.06 11.59
CA LEU A 42 1.11 -1.86 10.68
C LEU A 42 1.48 -1.08 9.43
N GLY A 43 0.55 -0.34 8.84
CA GLY A 43 0.81 0.52 7.68
C GLY A 43 1.88 1.57 7.98
N ILE A 44 1.79 2.25 9.13
CA ILE A 44 2.81 3.20 9.57
C ILE A 44 4.17 2.51 9.78
N LEU A 45 4.19 1.35 10.43
CA LEU A 45 5.42 0.60 10.69
C LEU A 45 6.07 0.16 9.37
N VAL A 46 5.28 -0.41 8.44
CA VAL A 46 5.76 -0.84 7.12
C VAL A 46 6.25 0.36 6.30
N THR A 47 5.58 1.52 6.40
CA THR A 47 6.05 2.77 5.77
C THR A 47 7.43 3.17 6.27
N LEU A 48 7.65 3.19 7.59
CA LEU A 48 8.93 3.62 8.17
C LEU A 48 10.08 2.65 7.80
N ILE A 49 9.83 1.36 7.94
CA ILE A 49 10.82 0.31 7.60
C ILE A 49 11.05 0.28 6.10
N GLY A 50 9.97 0.37 5.29
CA GLY A 50 10.00 0.41 3.84
C GLY A 50 10.80 1.60 3.31
N PHE A 51 10.53 2.79 3.82
CA PHE A 51 11.28 3.99 3.44
C PHE A 51 12.79 3.83 3.64
N TYR A 52 13.21 3.30 4.80
CA TYR A 52 14.61 3.03 5.05
C TYR A 52 15.19 1.99 4.06
N ALA A 53 14.45 0.90 3.83
CA ALA A 53 14.89 -0.17 2.94
C ALA A 53 14.99 0.30 1.47
N VAL A 54 13.94 0.98 0.96
CA VAL A 54 13.90 1.54 -0.40
C VAL A 54 15.04 2.53 -0.60
N ARG A 55 15.29 3.42 0.36
CA ARG A 55 16.41 4.37 0.29
C ARG A 55 17.77 3.67 0.16
N GLN A 56 17.99 2.54 0.84
CA GLN A 56 19.24 1.78 0.70
C GLN A 56 19.32 1.09 -0.66
N VAL A 57 18.23 0.49 -1.10
CA VAL A 57 18.15 -0.22 -2.39
C VAL A 57 18.41 0.74 -3.56
N LEU A 58 17.78 1.91 -3.58
CA LEU A 58 17.93 2.89 -4.66
C LEU A 58 19.35 3.47 -4.77
N ARG A 59 20.16 3.43 -3.70
CA ARG A 59 21.57 3.83 -3.77
C ARG A 59 22.42 2.87 -4.59
N GLU A 60 22.01 1.59 -4.66
CA GLU A 60 22.74 0.50 -5.32
C GLU A 60 22.11 0.13 -6.67
N THR A 61 20.97 0.75 -7.03
CA THR A 61 20.18 0.43 -8.22
C THR A 61 20.13 1.64 -9.16
N PRO A 62 20.45 1.49 -10.47
CA PRO A 62 20.35 2.58 -11.43
C PRO A 62 18.93 3.07 -11.69
N ASP A 63 17.95 2.17 -11.54
CA ASP A 63 16.54 2.46 -11.70
C ASP A 63 16.02 3.20 -10.47
N GLN A 64 15.30 4.30 -10.71
CA GLN A 64 14.78 5.16 -9.64
C GLN A 64 13.44 4.66 -9.09
N ASP A 65 12.75 3.78 -9.82
CA ASP A 65 11.48 3.17 -9.41
C ASP A 65 11.40 1.73 -9.97
N PRO A 66 12.14 0.78 -9.39
CA PRO A 66 12.12 -0.59 -9.86
C PRO A 66 10.80 -1.27 -9.50
N GLY A 67 10.04 -1.71 -10.48
CA GLY A 67 8.72 -2.34 -10.30
C GLY A 67 8.70 -3.67 -9.51
N TRP A 68 9.81 -4.09 -8.91
CA TRP A 68 9.90 -5.20 -7.96
C TRP A 68 9.99 -4.73 -6.50
N ILE A 69 10.08 -3.43 -6.24
CA ILE A 69 9.78 -2.84 -4.95
C ILE A 69 8.27 -2.92 -4.80
N VAL A 70 7.78 -3.47 -3.70
CA VAL A 70 6.34 -3.68 -3.43
C VAL A 70 5.99 -3.45 -1.95
N VAL A 71 6.94 -2.96 -1.17
CA VAL A 71 6.71 -2.59 0.23
C VAL A 71 5.88 -1.32 0.36
N ASP A 72 5.94 -0.44 -0.63
CA ASP A 72 5.12 0.75 -0.82
C ASP A 72 3.64 0.38 -1.02
N GLU A 73 3.33 -0.53 -1.95
CA GLU A 73 1.97 -1.01 -2.15
C GLU A 73 1.44 -1.75 -0.92
N ALA A 74 2.30 -2.49 -0.21
CA ALA A 74 1.92 -3.11 1.05
C ALA A 74 1.58 -2.07 2.12
N ALA A 75 2.37 -1.00 2.24
CA ALA A 75 2.12 0.10 3.17
C ALA A 75 0.82 0.84 2.84
N GLY A 76 0.63 1.23 1.57
CA GLY A 76 -0.56 1.91 1.08
C GLY A 76 -1.82 1.08 1.28
N MET A 77 -1.76 -0.23 0.96
CA MET A 77 -2.89 -1.14 1.16
C MET A 77 -3.27 -1.28 2.64
N LEU A 78 -2.29 -1.39 3.55
CA LEU A 78 -2.55 -1.44 5.00
C LEU A 78 -3.24 -0.16 5.50
N ILE A 79 -2.85 1.01 4.98
CA ILE A 79 -3.51 2.28 5.27
C ILE A 79 -4.94 2.29 4.73
N ALA A 80 -5.17 1.78 3.50
CA ALA A 80 -6.51 1.67 2.93
C ALA A 80 -7.43 0.78 3.79
N LEU A 81 -6.92 -0.36 4.30
CA LEU A 81 -7.65 -1.26 5.19
C LEU A 81 -8.10 -0.58 6.49
N ALA A 82 -7.37 0.43 6.96
CA ALA A 82 -7.77 1.23 8.13
C ALA A 82 -9.07 2.01 7.90
N GLY A 83 -9.49 2.21 6.65
CA GLY A 83 -10.80 2.78 6.29
C GLY A 83 -11.98 1.84 6.54
N LEU A 84 -11.76 0.54 6.75
CA LEU A 84 -12.83 -0.42 7.03
C LEU A 84 -13.35 -0.32 8.46
N SER A 85 -14.61 -0.70 8.68
CA SER A 85 -15.18 -0.88 10.02
C SER A 85 -14.65 -2.18 10.66
N MET A 86 -14.85 -2.33 11.98
CA MET A 86 -14.51 -3.57 12.70
C MET A 86 -15.37 -4.77 12.27
N THR A 87 -16.50 -4.50 11.63
CA THR A 87 -17.46 -5.52 11.16
C THR A 87 -17.46 -5.65 9.64
N ALA A 88 -16.42 -5.16 8.99
CA ALA A 88 -16.31 -5.22 7.54
C ALA A 88 -16.34 -6.66 7.03
N SER A 89 -17.11 -6.88 5.97
CA SER A 89 -17.20 -8.16 5.30
C SER A 89 -16.04 -8.38 4.34
N ILE A 90 -15.91 -9.59 3.80
CA ILE A 90 -14.95 -9.88 2.72
C ILE A 90 -15.16 -8.95 1.51
N TRP A 91 -16.40 -8.56 1.24
CA TRP A 91 -16.70 -7.60 0.16
C TRP A 91 -16.12 -6.22 0.45
N GLY A 92 -16.15 -5.77 1.72
CA GLY A 92 -15.49 -4.53 2.13
C GLY A 92 -13.98 -4.57 1.89
N VAL A 93 -13.35 -5.70 2.20
CA VAL A 93 -11.90 -5.90 1.93
C VAL A 93 -11.61 -5.86 0.42
N LEU A 94 -12.45 -6.49 -0.41
CA LEU A 94 -12.30 -6.45 -1.87
C LEU A 94 -12.53 -5.06 -2.44
N ILE A 95 -13.48 -4.29 -1.89
CA ILE A 95 -13.72 -2.89 -2.26
C ILE A 95 -12.50 -2.04 -1.88
N ALA A 96 -11.94 -2.22 -0.68
CA ALA A 96 -10.75 -1.51 -0.24
C ALA A 96 -9.56 -1.78 -1.18
N PHE A 97 -9.34 -3.05 -1.52
CA PHE A 97 -8.31 -3.45 -2.49
C PHE A 97 -8.53 -2.81 -3.86
N GLY A 98 -9.76 -2.88 -4.39
CA GLY A 98 -10.10 -2.29 -5.67
C GLY A 98 -9.89 -0.77 -5.70
N LEU A 99 -10.34 -0.05 -4.68
CA LEU A 99 -10.16 1.41 -4.55
C LEU A 99 -8.68 1.77 -4.48
N PHE A 100 -7.91 1.09 -3.63
CA PHE A 100 -6.47 1.33 -3.53
C PHE A 100 -5.79 1.13 -4.90
N ARG A 101 -6.05 -0.01 -5.58
CA ARG A 101 -5.44 -0.28 -6.89
C ARG A 101 -5.87 0.70 -7.97
N VAL A 102 -7.12 1.15 -7.97
CA VAL A 102 -7.59 2.18 -8.90
C VAL A 102 -6.83 3.49 -8.68
N PHE A 103 -6.69 3.94 -7.43
CA PHE A 103 -5.97 5.17 -7.11
C PHE A 103 -4.48 5.07 -7.43
N ASP A 104 -3.84 3.95 -7.09
CA ASP A 104 -2.44 3.68 -7.37
C ASP A 104 -2.14 3.62 -8.88
N ILE A 105 -3.00 3.00 -9.68
CA ILE A 105 -2.76 2.86 -11.14
C ILE A 105 -3.09 4.15 -11.90
N PHE A 106 -4.22 4.79 -11.60
CA PHE A 106 -4.67 5.99 -12.33
C PHE A 106 -4.03 7.28 -11.80
N LYS A 107 -3.53 7.25 -10.57
CA LYS A 107 -2.81 8.35 -9.90
C LYS A 107 -3.50 9.73 -10.07
N PRO A 108 -4.80 9.87 -9.69
CA PRO A 108 -5.43 11.19 -9.73
C PRO A 108 -4.69 12.16 -8.79
N TRP A 109 -4.81 13.46 -9.00
CA TRP A 109 -4.28 14.42 -8.03
C TRP A 109 -4.93 14.20 -6.65
N PRO A 110 -4.20 14.18 -5.51
CA PRO A 110 -2.79 14.55 -5.31
C PRO A 110 -1.77 13.40 -5.48
N ILE A 111 -2.17 12.18 -5.83
CA ILE A 111 -1.26 11.03 -5.99
C ILE A 111 -0.24 11.29 -7.09
N SER A 112 -0.69 11.84 -8.24
CA SER A 112 0.21 12.20 -9.34
C SER A 112 1.29 13.22 -8.95
N TRP A 113 1.00 14.09 -7.99
CA TRP A 113 2.02 14.99 -7.43
C TRP A 113 3.01 14.22 -6.55
N ALA A 114 2.54 13.26 -5.76
CA ALA A 114 3.38 12.41 -4.92
C ALA A 114 4.33 11.54 -5.77
N ASP A 115 3.82 10.96 -6.85
CA ASP A 115 4.55 10.14 -7.81
C ASP A 115 5.69 10.90 -8.54
N GLN A 116 5.58 12.22 -8.65
CA GLN A 116 6.61 13.08 -9.24
C GLN A 116 7.75 13.43 -8.28
N GLN A 117 7.72 12.96 -7.05
CA GLN A 117 8.80 13.20 -6.11
C GLN A 117 9.94 12.21 -6.34
N ASP A 118 11.18 12.64 -6.08
CA ASP A 118 12.36 11.82 -6.35
C ASP A 118 12.67 10.81 -5.24
N GLY A 119 13.30 9.72 -5.63
CA GLY A 119 13.91 8.73 -4.74
C GLY A 119 12.92 7.99 -3.85
N ALA A 120 13.39 7.47 -2.72
CA ALA A 120 12.56 6.67 -1.81
C ALA A 120 11.32 7.41 -1.28
N PHE A 121 11.35 8.74 -1.28
CA PHE A 121 10.21 9.55 -0.86
C PHE A 121 9.08 9.46 -1.89
N GLY A 122 9.39 9.61 -3.18
CA GLY A 122 8.41 9.45 -4.27
C GLY A 122 7.83 8.05 -4.31
N VAL A 123 8.71 7.02 -4.37
CA VAL A 123 8.32 5.61 -4.41
C VAL A 123 7.36 5.20 -3.28
N MET A 124 7.53 5.76 -2.07
CA MET A 124 6.67 5.43 -0.94
C MET A 124 5.43 6.33 -0.85
N LEU A 125 5.55 7.61 -1.26
CA LEU A 125 4.54 8.63 -0.96
C LEU A 125 3.27 8.45 -1.79
N ASP A 126 3.38 8.11 -3.05
CA ASP A 126 2.23 7.95 -3.95
C ASP A 126 1.28 6.85 -3.47
N ASP A 127 1.81 5.72 -3.05
CA ASP A 127 1.02 4.62 -2.48
C ASP A 127 0.42 4.95 -1.11
N ILE A 128 1.16 5.69 -0.27
CA ILE A 128 0.63 6.18 1.01
C ILE A 128 -0.55 7.13 0.77
N VAL A 129 -0.43 8.05 -0.18
CA VAL A 129 -1.51 8.98 -0.54
C VAL A 129 -2.68 8.23 -1.17
N ALA A 130 -2.43 7.25 -2.05
CA ALA A 130 -3.46 6.38 -2.62
C ALA A 130 -4.21 5.62 -1.52
N GLY A 131 -3.48 5.04 -0.57
CA GLY A 131 -4.05 4.33 0.58
C GLY A 131 -4.88 5.24 1.47
N ALA A 132 -4.41 6.45 1.76
CA ALA A 132 -5.13 7.44 2.56
C ALA A 132 -6.43 7.89 1.89
N LEU A 133 -6.41 8.13 0.57
CA LEU A 133 -7.61 8.48 -0.19
C LEU A 133 -8.60 7.31 -0.25
N ALA A 134 -8.11 6.07 -0.42
CA ALA A 134 -8.96 4.88 -0.35
C ALA A 134 -9.61 4.73 1.04
N ALA A 135 -8.84 4.90 2.11
CA ALA A 135 -9.36 4.88 3.48
C ALA A 135 -10.42 5.96 3.70
N LEU A 136 -10.18 7.19 3.25
CA LEU A 136 -11.14 8.29 3.36
C LEU A 136 -12.44 7.97 2.60
N ALA A 137 -12.32 7.47 1.35
CA ALA A 137 -13.48 7.08 0.55
C ALA A 137 -14.30 5.99 1.25
N LEU A 138 -13.65 4.98 1.83
CA LEU A 138 -14.30 3.93 2.60
C LEU A 138 -15.03 4.49 3.83
N ILE A 139 -14.38 5.35 4.61
CA ILE A 139 -14.99 5.98 5.80
C ILE A 139 -16.24 6.77 5.41
N LEU A 140 -16.19 7.53 4.34
CA LEU A 140 -17.33 8.30 3.85
C LEU A 140 -18.45 7.42 3.30
N ALA A 141 -18.13 6.26 2.76
CA ALA A 141 -19.10 5.31 2.21
C ALA A 141 -19.74 4.39 3.28
N ARG A 142 -19.19 4.29 4.49
CA ARG A 142 -19.73 3.43 5.56
C ARG A 142 -21.25 3.59 5.80
N PRO A 143 -21.80 4.84 5.85
CA PRO A 143 -23.24 4.99 6.06
C PRO A 143 -24.11 4.44 4.93
N LEU A 144 -23.54 4.32 3.72
CA LEU A 144 -24.23 3.83 2.53
C LEU A 144 -24.17 2.30 2.39
N LEU A 145 -23.19 1.66 3.02
CA LEU A 145 -22.92 0.22 2.91
C LEU A 145 -22.71 -0.42 4.31
N PRO A 146 -23.72 -0.30 5.21
CA PRO A 146 -23.58 -0.81 6.57
C PRO A 146 -23.39 -2.34 6.57
N GLY A 147 -22.38 -2.82 7.32
CA GLY A 147 -22.05 -4.26 7.41
C GLY A 147 -21.26 -4.80 6.19
N VAL A 148 -20.98 -3.96 5.19
CA VAL A 148 -20.10 -4.31 4.06
C VAL A 148 -18.71 -3.74 4.29
N ILE A 149 -18.62 -2.43 4.58
CA ILE A 149 -17.36 -1.69 4.81
C ILE A 149 -17.32 -1.04 6.18
#